data_5e9f4c9d749dc836a99fa1590da229cf
#
_entry.id   5e9f4c9d749dc836a99fa1590da229cf
#
_cell.length_a   1.000
_cell.length_b   1.000
_cell.length_c   1.000
_cell.angle_alpha   90.00
_cell.angle_beta   90.00
_cell.angle_gamma   90.00
#
_symmetry.space_group_name_H-M   'P 1'
#
loop_
_entity.id
_entity.type
_entity.pdbx_description
1 polymer ?
#
loop_
_entity_poly.entity_id
_entity_poly.type
_entity_poly.pdbx_seq_one_letter_code
_entity_poly.pdbx_strand_id
1 'polypeptide(L)'
;MPRLLVDISPLRTNREFRFLYSGQMISLLGSNLTIVAVPFQVYSQTHSSLWVGLASLIQLPFLITGALWGGAMGDRVDKRVLMLISAVILGLTSAGLAINAHVHDHHLVVLLLLAALSAGFAGFSGPLRTAAIPKLVVPEQLVAAYSLNQVAMNAAVVIGPAVGGVLIASVGLYSCYAIDAITFGVLTILTFPLSAMPAAAEHAGTAMFRAIGDGFRYVRSHAVVQAVYLVDLNAMVFGLPRALFPAVALTLYHGGPRTLGLLYAAPGAGALLMAVVTGWIAHVRRQGRLVALVVMAWGASMALFGLVHVVFVGLICLGVAGAMDVISTVLRNTILQNAITDEFRSRISSIQMAVVTGGPRLGDVESGVVANFTSTEFSIVSGGIACFVGVLVLMRWRPTFWNREVI
;
A
#
# COMPACT_ATOMS: atom_id res chain seq x y z
N MET A 1 -14.88 -15.71 27.05
CA MET A 1 -14.07 -16.18 25.91
C MET A 1 -13.89 -14.99 24.96
N PRO A 2 -12.68 -14.58 24.57
CA PRO A 2 -12.51 -13.55 23.57
C PRO A 2 -13.16 -14.05 22.27
N ARG A 3 -14.03 -13.23 21.69
CA ARG A 3 -14.65 -13.52 20.40
C ARG A 3 -13.54 -13.49 19.34
N LEU A 4 -13.15 -14.67 18.83
CA LEU A 4 -12.14 -14.83 17.78
C LEU A 4 -12.60 -14.29 16.42
N LEU A 5 -13.90 -14.01 16.26
CA LEU A 5 -14.50 -13.51 15.02
C LEU A 5 -14.65 -11.99 15.09
N VAL A 6 -14.42 -11.35 13.95
CA VAL A 6 -14.64 -9.90 13.79
C VAL A 6 -16.10 -9.58 14.11
N ASP A 7 -16.30 -8.58 14.94
CA ASP A 7 -17.64 -8.10 15.30
C ASP A 7 -18.28 -7.37 14.11
N ILE A 8 -19.38 -7.93 13.60
CA ILE A 8 -20.15 -7.39 12.46
C ILE A 8 -21.32 -6.51 12.93
N SER A 9 -21.41 -6.19 14.22
CA SER A 9 -22.51 -5.40 14.78
C SER A 9 -22.71 -4.06 14.05
N PRO A 10 -21.65 -3.29 13.65
CA PRO A 10 -21.83 -2.05 12.92
C PRO A 10 -22.59 -2.20 11.60
N LEU A 11 -22.37 -3.33 10.91
CA LEU A 11 -23.08 -3.62 9.65
C LEU A 11 -24.55 -3.96 9.83
N ARG A 12 -24.92 -4.46 11.02
CA ARG A 12 -26.31 -4.84 11.33
C ARG A 12 -27.11 -3.68 11.88
N THR A 13 -26.49 -2.87 12.74
CA THR A 13 -27.18 -1.79 13.47
C THR A 13 -27.22 -0.47 12.71
N ASN A 14 -26.24 -0.20 11.84
CA ASN A 14 -26.16 1.08 11.13
C ASN A 14 -26.24 0.91 9.61
N ARG A 15 -27.35 1.41 9.03
CA ARG A 15 -27.62 1.33 7.58
C ARG A 15 -26.63 2.15 6.76
N GLU A 16 -26.26 3.34 7.22
CA GLU A 16 -25.33 4.21 6.49
C GLU A 16 -23.92 3.66 6.51
N PHE A 17 -23.45 3.14 7.65
CA PHE A 17 -22.17 2.45 7.71
C PHE A 17 -22.12 1.22 6.78
N ARG A 18 -23.22 0.44 6.70
CA ARG A 18 -23.32 -0.68 5.78
C ARG A 18 -23.19 -0.25 4.32
N PHE A 19 -23.84 0.85 3.93
CA PHE A 19 -23.72 1.38 2.57
C PHE A 19 -22.29 1.84 2.26
N LEU A 20 -21.68 2.64 3.15
CA LEU A 20 -20.32 3.10 2.98
C LEU A 20 -19.34 1.92 2.90
N TYR A 21 -19.42 0.97 3.84
CA TYR A 21 -18.55 -0.19 3.91
C TYR A 21 -18.67 -1.08 2.66
N SER A 22 -19.89 -1.40 2.23
CA SER A 22 -20.11 -2.25 1.04
C SER A 22 -19.60 -1.58 -0.23
N GLY A 23 -19.87 -0.27 -0.40
CA GLY A 23 -19.36 0.50 -1.54
C GLY A 23 -17.83 0.55 -1.55
N GLN A 24 -17.21 0.79 -0.39
CA GLN A 24 -15.76 0.80 -0.25
C GLN A 24 -15.13 -0.57 -0.52
N MET A 25 -15.70 -1.65 0.00
CA MET A 25 -15.20 -3.00 -0.22
C MET A 25 -15.21 -3.36 -1.71
N ILE A 26 -16.29 -3.05 -2.41
CA ILE A 26 -16.44 -3.28 -3.85
C ILE A 26 -15.42 -2.45 -4.63
N SER A 27 -15.30 -1.15 -4.33
CA SER A 27 -14.35 -0.27 -5.04
C SER A 27 -12.89 -0.62 -4.73
N LEU A 28 -12.56 -1.08 -3.52
CA LEU A 28 -11.23 -1.57 -3.18
C LEU A 28 -10.83 -2.80 -4.01
N LEU A 29 -11.76 -3.72 -4.24
CA LEU A 29 -11.52 -4.87 -5.11
C LEU A 29 -11.25 -4.41 -6.55
N GLY A 30 -12.08 -3.50 -7.10
CA GLY A 30 -11.88 -2.92 -8.43
C GLY A 30 -10.52 -2.24 -8.56
N SER A 31 -10.17 -1.35 -7.63
CA SER A 31 -8.89 -0.63 -7.66
C SER A 31 -7.67 -1.56 -7.56
N ASN A 32 -7.80 -2.69 -6.86
CA ASN A 32 -6.74 -3.69 -6.82
C ASN A 32 -6.59 -4.49 -8.12
N LEU A 33 -7.62 -4.54 -9.00
CA LEU A 33 -7.46 -5.01 -10.38
C LEU A 33 -6.56 -4.05 -11.17
N THR A 34 -6.79 -2.75 -11.03
CA THR A 34 -6.03 -1.68 -11.68
C THR A 34 -4.56 -1.64 -11.23
N ILE A 35 -4.25 -2.02 -9.97
CA ILE A 35 -2.86 -2.15 -9.46
C ILE A 35 -2.03 -3.16 -10.27
N VAL A 36 -2.63 -4.21 -10.81
CA VAL A 36 -1.95 -5.17 -11.70
C VAL A 36 -2.00 -4.72 -13.15
N ALA A 37 -3.12 -4.14 -13.56
CA ALA A 37 -3.39 -3.78 -14.95
C ALA A 37 -2.45 -2.65 -15.45
N VAL A 38 -2.22 -1.60 -14.65
CA VAL A 38 -1.36 -0.47 -15.04
C VAL A 38 0.08 -0.89 -15.28
N PRO A 39 0.80 -1.56 -14.33
CA PRO A 39 2.15 -2.04 -14.58
C PRO A 39 2.25 -3.02 -15.74
N PHE A 40 1.26 -3.91 -15.88
CA PHE A 40 1.20 -4.83 -17.01
C PHE A 40 1.09 -4.08 -18.34
N GLN A 41 0.21 -3.08 -18.44
CA GLN A 41 0.02 -2.29 -19.66
C GLN A 41 1.27 -1.48 -19.99
N VAL A 42 1.88 -0.82 -19.00
CA VAL A 42 3.14 -0.08 -19.20
C VAL A 42 4.22 -1.01 -19.74
N TYR A 43 4.40 -2.18 -19.11
CA TYR A 43 5.43 -3.12 -19.54
C TYR A 43 5.13 -3.73 -20.92
N SER A 44 3.87 -4.08 -21.23
CA SER A 44 3.50 -4.63 -22.54
C SER A 44 3.70 -3.65 -23.68
N GLN A 45 3.59 -2.34 -23.44
CA GLN A 45 3.83 -1.29 -24.43
C GLN A 45 5.30 -0.92 -24.57
N THR A 46 6.05 -0.92 -23.49
CA THR A 46 7.43 -0.38 -23.46
C THR A 46 8.50 -1.45 -23.41
N HIS A 47 8.14 -2.67 -23.01
CA HIS A 47 9.07 -3.76 -22.69
C HIS A 47 10.20 -3.34 -21.72
N SER A 48 9.91 -2.36 -20.84
CA SER A 48 10.89 -1.75 -19.95
C SER A 48 10.34 -1.64 -18.52
N SER A 49 11.04 -2.29 -17.58
CA SER A 49 10.77 -2.17 -16.15
C SER A 49 11.07 -0.77 -15.63
N LEU A 50 11.95 0.00 -16.29
CA LEU A 50 12.20 1.40 -15.96
C LEU A 50 10.94 2.25 -16.12
N TRP A 51 10.19 2.07 -17.22
CA TRP A 51 8.93 2.78 -17.43
C TRP A 51 7.86 2.41 -16.39
N VAL A 52 7.85 1.14 -15.93
CA VAL A 52 6.97 0.71 -14.83
C VAL A 52 7.34 1.42 -13.52
N GLY A 53 8.63 1.50 -13.19
CA GLY A 53 9.11 2.24 -12.03
C GLY A 53 8.83 3.75 -12.12
N LEU A 54 9.06 4.36 -13.29
CA LEU A 54 8.74 5.78 -13.53
C LEU A 54 7.23 6.05 -13.43
N ALA A 55 6.38 5.15 -13.91
CA ALA A 55 4.92 5.26 -13.73
C ALA A 55 4.53 5.30 -12.25
N SER A 56 5.17 4.50 -11.42
CA SER A 56 4.97 4.52 -9.96
C SER A 56 5.44 5.84 -9.34
N LEU A 57 6.59 6.37 -9.78
CA LEU A 57 7.13 7.65 -9.30
C LEU A 57 6.25 8.84 -9.71
N ILE A 58 5.77 8.88 -10.97
CA ILE A 58 4.90 9.95 -11.48
C ILE A 58 3.61 10.05 -10.65
N GLN A 59 3.07 8.93 -10.18
CA GLN A 59 1.87 8.91 -9.34
C GLN A 59 2.12 9.48 -7.94
N LEU A 60 3.35 9.45 -7.41
CA LEU A 60 3.66 9.82 -6.02
C LEU A 60 3.30 11.26 -5.67
N PRO A 61 3.72 12.31 -6.42
CA PRO A 61 3.35 13.69 -6.11
C PRO A 61 1.83 13.92 -6.16
N PHE A 62 1.12 13.29 -7.08
CA PHE A 62 -0.34 13.37 -7.16
C PHE A 62 -1.01 12.74 -5.95
N LEU A 63 -0.54 11.57 -5.52
CA LEU A 63 -1.07 10.89 -4.33
C LEU A 63 -0.86 11.71 -3.06
N ILE A 64 0.33 12.28 -2.87
CA ILE A 64 0.66 13.11 -1.71
C ILE A 64 -0.17 14.38 -1.72
N THR A 65 -0.17 15.12 -2.81
CA THR A 65 -0.94 16.37 -2.93
C THR A 65 -2.43 16.11 -2.78
N GLY A 66 -2.94 15.02 -3.35
CA GLY A 66 -4.32 14.58 -3.16
C GLY A 66 -4.66 14.32 -1.70
N ALA A 67 -3.83 13.57 -0.97
CA ALA A 67 -4.05 13.26 0.44
C ALA A 67 -4.04 14.53 1.32
N LEU A 68 -3.11 15.46 1.05
CA LEU A 68 -3.05 16.75 1.72
C LEU A 68 -4.30 17.60 1.47
N TRP A 69 -4.72 17.65 0.22
CA TRP A 69 -5.88 18.44 -0.21
C TRP A 69 -7.19 17.83 0.32
N GLY A 70 -7.31 16.50 0.28
CA GLY A 70 -8.47 15.76 0.81
C GLY A 70 -8.66 15.98 2.30
N GLY A 71 -7.57 15.97 3.08
CA GLY A 71 -7.59 16.33 4.50
C GLY A 71 -8.05 17.77 4.72
N ALA A 72 -7.40 18.74 4.07
CA ALA A 72 -7.70 20.16 4.22
C ALA A 72 -9.14 20.54 3.78
N MET A 73 -9.61 19.97 2.68
CA MET A 73 -10.99 20.19 2.22
C MET A 73 -12.02 19.45 3.08
N GLY A 74 -11.70 18.28 3.61
CA GLY A 74 -12.57 17.52 4.50
C GLY A 74 -12.90 18.26 5.80
N ASP A 75 -12.06 19.21 6.20
CA ASP A 75 -12.32 20.08 7.36
C ASP A 75 -13.19 21.30 7.02
N ARG A 76 -13.38 21.64 5.74
CA ARG A 76 -14.07 22.84 5.27
C ARG A 76 -15.38 22.56 4.53
N VAL A 77 -15.52 21.39 3.94
CA VAL A 77 -16.62 21.01 3.07
C VAL A 77 -17.26 19.73 3.59
N ASP A 78 -18.50 19.51 3.26
CA ASP A 78 -19.22 18.27 3.55
C ASP A 78 -18.45 17.06 2.97
N LYS A 79 -18.08 16.12 3.85
CA LYS A 79 -17.29 14.94 3.49
C LYS A 79 -18.02 14.03 2.51
N ARG A 80 -19.35 13.93 2.62
CA ARG A 80 -20.19 13.17 1.68
C ARG A 80 -20.02 13.70 0.26
N VAL A 81 -20.13 15.02 0.07
CA VAL A 81 -19.97 15.65 -1.26
C VAL A 81 -18.58 15.39 -1.83
N LEU A 82 -17.53 15.54 -1.02
CA LEU A 82 -16.16 15.29 -1.46
C LEU A 82 -15.92 13.81 -1.82
N MET A 83 -16.51 12.87 -1.06
CA MET A 83 -16.46 11.45 -1.38
C MET A 83 -17.19 11.13 -2.69
N LEU A 84 -18.35 11.74 -2.95
CA LEU A 84 -19.09 11.56 -4.21
C LEU A 84 -18.28 12.09 -5.39
N ILE A 85 -17.75 13.31 -5.31
CA ILE A 85 -16.91 13.90 -6.36
C ILE A 85 -15.71 13.02 -6.65
N SER A 86 -14.99 12.57 -5.60
CA SER A 86 -13.83 11.71 -5.79
C SER A 86 -14.17 10.35 -6.40
N ALA A 87 -15.29 9.74 -6.01
CA ALA A 87 -15.74 8.47 -6.57
C ALA A 87 -16.10 8.60 -8.06
N VAL A 88 -16.80 9.67 -8.45
CA VAL A 88 -17.12 9.96 -9.87
C VAL A 88 -15.83 10.16 -10.68
N ILE A 89 -14.88 10.97 -10.20
CA ILE A 89 -13.63 11.21 -10.94
C ILE A 89 -12.81 9.94 -11.04
N LEU A 90 -12.73 9.12 -9.98
CA LEU A 90 -12.05 7.82 -10.02
C LEU A 90 -12.72 6.87 -11.03
N GLY A 91 -14.06 6.85 -11.08
CA GLY A 91 -14.80 6.09 -12.09
C GLY A 91 -14.51 6.56 -13.52
N LEU A 92 -14.46 7.87 -13.75
CA LEU A 92 -14.13 8.45 -15.05
C LEU A 92 -12.67 8.18 -15.47
N THR A 93 -11.71 8.23 -14.53
CA THR A 93 -10.31 7.89 -14.82
C THR A 93 -10.17 6.41 -15.17
N SER A 94 -10.86 5.51 -14.45
CA SER A 94 -10.86 4.08 -14.76
C SER A 94 -11.56 3.79 -16.11
N ALA A 95 -12.65 4.48 -16.44
CA ALA A 95 -13.28 4.41 -17.75
C ALA A 95 -12.34 4.90 -18.86
N GLY A 96 -11.62 5.99 -18.64
CA GLY A 96 -10.60 6.49 -19.56
C GLY A 96 -9.47 5.49 -19.79
N LEU A 97 -8.99 4.81 -18.71
CA LEU A 97 -8.03 3.73 -18.81
C LEU A 97 -8.56 2.53 -19.61
N ALA A 98 -9.85 2.17 -19.42
CA ALA A 98 -10.50 1.12 -20.20
C ALA A 98 -10.55 1.47 -21.69
N ILE A 99 -10.92 2.69 -22.03
CA ILE A 99 -10.94 3.18 -23.41
C ILE A 99 -9.53 3.14 -24.01
N ASN A 100 -8.52 3.68 -23.27
CA ASN A 100 -7.12 3.65 -23.74
C ASN A 100 -6.60 2.22 -23.94
N ALA A 101 -7.05 1.26 -23.12
CA ALA A 101 -6.67 -0.14 -23.26
C ALA A 101 -7.40 -0.88 -24.40
N HIS A 102 -8.52 -0.35 -24.87
CA HIS A 102 -9.32 -0.94 -25.97
C HIS A 102 -8.94 -0.43 -27.36
N VAL A 103 -8.41 0.80 -27.45
CA VAL A 103 -7.97 1.41 -28.72
C VAL A 103 -6.69 0.77 -29.22
N HIS A 104 -6.58 0.53 -30.54
CA HIS A 104 -5.39 -0.14 -31.15
C HIS A 104 -4.09 0.65 -30.94
N ASP A 105 -4.14 1.98 -30.98
CA ASP A 105 -3.01 2.86 -30.71
C ASP A 105 -3.00 3.26 -29.22
N HIS A 106 -2.47 2.39 -28.38
CA HIS A 106 -2.37 2.65 -26.95
C HIS A 106 -1.40 3.81 -26.65
N HIS A 107 -1.92 4.90 -26.10
CA HIS A 107 -1.10 6.06 -25.76
C HIS A 107 -0.52 5.95 -24.34
N LEU A 108 0.79 5.70 -24.23
CA LEU A 108 1.48 5.62 -22.93
C LEU A 108 1.31 6.89 -22.08
N VAL A 109 1.39 8.07 -22.70
CA VAL A 109 1.23 9.35 -22.00
C VAL A 109 -0.17 9.46 -21.37
N VAL A 110 -1.22 9.07 -22.11
CA VAL A 110 -2.59 9.06 -21.60
C VAL A 110 -2.74 8.08 -20.41
N LEU A 111 -2.15 6.89 -20.54
CA LEU A 111 -2.11 5.91 -19.45
C LEU A 111 -1.46 6.49 -18.18
N LEU A 112 -0.28 7.11 -18.32
CA LEU A 112 0.45 7.68 -17.18
C LEU A 112 -0.30 8.85 -16.53
N LEU A 113 -0.92 9.73 -17.33
CA LEU A 113 -1.69 10.87 -16.83
C LEU A 113 -2.97 10.41 -16.10
N LEU A 114 -3.70 9.46 -16.66
CA LEU A 114 -4.90 8.90 -16.02
C LEU A 114 -4.55 8.15 -14.73
N ALA A 115 -3.48 7.37 -14.74
CA ALA A 115 -2.99 6.67 -13.54
C ALA A 115 -2.53 7.65 -12.45
N ALA A 116 -1.86 8.75 -12.82
CA ALA A 116 -1.46 9.79 -11.90
C ALA A 116 -2.67 10.54 -11.30
N LEU A 117 -3.66 10.87 -12.14
CA LEU A 117 -4.90 11.49 -11.70
C LEU A 117 -5.70 10.57 -10.75
N SER A 118 -5.80 9.28 -11.09
CA SER A 118 -6.42 8.26 -10.25
C SER A 118 -5.70 8.17 -8.89
N ALA A 119 -4.37 8.13 -8.87
CA ALA A 119 -3.60 8.13 -7.62
C ALA A 119 -3.86 9.39 -6.78
N GLY A 120 -3.97 10.57 -7.42
CA GLY A 120 -4.30 11.83 -6.76
C GLY A 120 -5.66 11.78 -6.04
N PHE A 121 -6.70 11.34 -6.74
CA PHE A 121 -8.05 11.24 -6.15
C PHE A 121 -8.19 10.06 -5.16
N ALA A 122 -7.44 8.98 -5.33
CA ALA A 122 -7.33 7.92 -4.33
C ALA A 122 -6.72 8.46 -3.03
N GLY A 123 -5.63 9.24 -3.14
CA GLY A 123 -5.04 9.98 -2.01
C GLY A 123 -6.05 10.93 -1.35
N PHE A 124 -6.75 11.73 -2.16
CA PHE A 124 -7.76 12.70 -1.70
C PHE A 124 -8.90 12.01 -0.91
N SER A 125 -9.38 10.87 -1.37
CA SER A 125 -10.50 10.16 -0.75
C SER A 125 -10.13 9.43 0.56
N GLY A 126 -8.86 9.08 0.76
CA GLY A 126 -8.39 8.31 1.92
C GLY A 126 -8.74 8.94 3.28
N PRO A 127 -8.28 10.17 3.57
CA PRO A 127 -8.61 10.89 4.82
C PRO A 127 -10.11 11.08 5.02
N LEU A 128 -10.86 11.37 3.95
CA LEU A 128 -12.30 11.57 4.02
C LEU A 128 -13.03 10.32 4.51
N ARG A 129 -12.66 9.16 3.96
CA ARG A 129 -13.24 7.86 4.37
C ARG A 129 -12.96 7.55 5.82
N THR A 130 -11.71 7.72 6.25
CA THR A 130 -11.32 7.47 7.65
C THR A 130 -12.07 8.40 8.62
N ALA A 131 -12.25 9.68 8.25
CA ALA A 131 -12.97 10.67 9.05
C ALA A 131 -14.50 10.49 9.02
N ALA A 132 -15.06 9.75 8.06
CA ALA A 132 -16.49 9.44 7.99
C ALA A 132 -16.89 8.34 8.97
N ILE A 133 -16.04 7.34 9.22
CA ILE A 133 -16.37 6.18 10.08
C ILE A 133 -16.90 6.60 11.46
N PRO A 134 -16.22 7.50 12.23
CA PRO A 134 -16.71 7.89 13.56
C PRO A 134 -18.02 8.65 13.55
N LYS A 135 -18.43 9.21 12.40
CA LYS A 135 -19.72 9.92 12.27
C LYS A 135 -20.89 8.97 11.99
N LEU A 136 -20.60 7.73 11.59
CA LEU A 136 -21.59 6.75 11.17
C LEU A 136 -21.84 5.65 12.21
N VAL A 137 -20.94 5.47 13.18
CA VAL A 137 -21.07 4.41 14.20
C VAL A 137 -20.96 5.00 15.60
N VAL A 138 -21.60 4.35 16.57
CA VAL A 138 -21.47 4.75 17.98
C VAL A 138 -20.05 4.44 18.51
N PRO A 139 -19.56 5.17 19.53
CA PRO A 139 -18.21 5.02 20.05
C PRO A 139 -17.81 3.58 20.39
N GLU A 140 -18.74 2.79 20.91
CA GLU A 140 -18.53 1.40 21.33
C GLU A 140 -18.27 0.46 20.12
N GLN A 141 -18.70 0.85 18.92
CA GLN A 141 -18.55 0.08 17.68
C GLN A 141 -17.35 0.52 16.83
N LEU A 142 -16.62 1.58 17.21
CA LEU A 142 -15.50 2.11 16.41
C LEU A 142 -14.43 1.06 16.16
N VAL A 143 -14.03 0.29 17.18
CA VAL A 143 -13.03 -0.77 17.04
C VAL A 143 -13.47 -1.83 16.03
N ALA A 144 -14.75 -2.23 16.10
CA ALA A 144 -15.32 -3.20 15.16
C ALA A 144 -15.36 -2.65 13.73
N ALA A 145 -15.75 -1.38 13.55
CA ALA A 145 -15.80 -0.72 12.24
C ALA A 145 -14.41 -0.60 11.58
N TYR A 146 -13.38 -0.20 12.34
CA TYR A 146 -12.01 -0.16 11.84
C TYR A 146 -11.45 -1.56 11.55
N SER A 147 -11.78 -2.56 12.39
CA SER A 147 -11.38 -3.95 12.15
C SER A 147 -11.99 -4.50 10.86
N LEU A 148 -13.27 -4.23 10.60
CA LEU A 148 -13.94 -4.58 9.35
C LEU A 148 -13.27 -3.92 8.14
N ASN A 149 -12.97 -2.63 8.24
CA ASN A 149 -12.25 -1.91 7.17
C ASN A 149 -10.88 -2.52 6.88
N GLN A 150 -10.13 -2.91 7.92
CA GLN A 150 -8.82 -3.56 7.76
C GLN A 150 -8.93 -4.93 7.10
N VAL A 151 -9.94 -5.72 7.47
CA VAL A 151 -10.20 -7.02 6.83
C VAL A 151 -10.53 -6.83 5.34
N ALA A 152 -11.38 -5.84 5.00
CA ALA A 152 -11.70 -5.53 3.60
C ALA A 152 -10.46 -5.12 2.80
N MET A 153 -9.60 -4.27 3.36
CA MET A 153 -8.34 -3.86 2.73
C MET A 153 -7.41 -5.04 2.49
N ASN A 154 -7.20 -5.89 3.50
CA ASN A 154 -6.32 -7.05 3.37
C ASN A 154 -6.87 -8.07 2.36
N ALA A 155 -8.18 -8.32 2.36
CA ALA A 155 -8.82 -9.20 1.39
C ALA A 155 -8.66 -8.66 -0.05
N ALA A 156 -8.85 -7.35 -0.26
CA ALA A 156 -8.73 -6.72 -1.57
C ALA A 156 -7.29 -6.80 -2.13
N VAL A 157 -6.28 -6.66 -1.28
CA VAL A 157 -4.86 -6.75 -1.67
C VAL A 157 -4.49 -8.17 -2.16
N VAL A 158 -5.15 -9.21 -1.66
CA VAL A 158 -4.89 -10.60 -2.09
C VAL A 158 -5.78 -10.99 -3.26
N ILE A 159 -7.10 -10.77 -3.13
CA ILE A 159 -8.09 -11.23 -4.11
C ILE A 159 -8.02 -10.41 -5.38
N GLY A 160 -7.89 -9.08 -5.26
CA GLY A 160 -7.90 -8.16 -6.40
C GLY A 160 -6.84 -8.52 -7.45
N PRO A 161 -5.55 -8.56 -7.10
CA PRO A 161 -4.50 -8.92 -8.04
C PRO A 161 -4.66 -10.32 -8.65
N ALA A 162 -5.03 -11.32 -7.86
CA ALA A 162 -5.25 -12.68 -8.35
C ALA A 162 -6.37 -12.73 -9.40
N VAL A 163 -7.50 -12.08 -9.11
CA VAL A 163 -8.62 -11.95 -10.05
C VAL A 163 -8.23 -11.11 -11.26
N GLY A 164 -7.49 -10.01 -11.06
CA GLY A 164 -6.99 -9.14 -12.12
C GLY A 164 -6.13 -9.89 -13.13
N GLY A 165 -5.20 -10.71 -12.68
CA GLY A 165 -4.38 -11.55 -13.56
C GLY A 165 -5.19 -12.55 -14.38
N VAL A 166 -6.23 -13.16 -13.78
CA VAL A 166 -7.15 -14.07 -14.50
C VAL A 166 -7.98 -13.29 -15.54
N LEU A 167 -8.51 -12.12 -15.18
CA LEU A 167 -9.30 -11.28 -16.08
C LEU A 167 -8.47 -10.81 -17.29
N ILE A 168 -7.24 -10.35 -17.06
CA ILE A 168 -6.35 -9.94 -18.15
C ILE A 168 -6.10 -11.10 -19.11
N ALA A 169 -5.90 -12.31 -18.58
CA ALA A 169 -5.60 -13.49 -19.39
C ALA A 169 -6.80 -14.07 -20.15
N SER A 170 -8.02 -13.89 -19.65
CA SER A 170 -9.23 -14.51 -20.22
C SER A 170 -10.08 -13.56 -21.03
N VAL A 171 -10.22 -12.31 -20.62
CA VAL A 171 -11.10 -11.31 -21.22
C VAL A 171 -10.33 -10.15 -21.83
N GLY A 172 -9.10 -9.92 -21.34
CA GLY A 172 -8.25 -8.82 -21.79
C GLY A 172 -8.11 -7.72 -20.75
N LEU A 173 -7.11 -6.86 -20.99
CA LEU A 173 -6.68 -5.80 -20.08
C LEU A 173 -7.78 -4.79 -19.74
N TYR A 174 -8.56 -4.39 -20.75
CA TYR A 174 -9.63 -3.40 -20.60
C TYR A 174 -10.69 -3.80 -19.55
N SER A 175 -10.88 -5.12 -19.34
CA SER A 175 -11.88 -5.64 -18.40
C SER A 175 -11.59 -5.23 -16.95
N CYS A 176 -10.32 -5.19 -16.55
CA CYS A 176 -9.93 -4.74 -15.22
C CYS A 176 -10.32 -3.29 -14.97
N TYR A 177 -10.05 -2.42 -15.93
CA TYR A 177 -10.41 -1.00 -15.83
C TYR A 177 -11.93 -0.75 -15.93
N ALA A 178 -12.62 -1.50 -16.79
CA ALA A 178 -14.08 -1.40 -16.93
C ALA A 178 -14.79 -1.84 -15.64
N ILE A 179 -14.35 -2.94 -15.04
CA ILE A 179 -14.87 -3.40 -13.73
C ILE A 179 -14.58 -2.37 -12.65
N ASP A 180 -13.37 -1.80 -12.61
CA ASP A 180 -13.02 -0.77 -11.63
C ASP A 180 -13.92 0.47 -11.79
N ALA A 181 -14.18 0.93 -13.04
CA ALA A 181 -15.10 2.02 -13.30
C ALA A 181 -16.53 1.71 -12.80
N ILE A 182 -17.02 0.48 -13.02
CA ILE A 182 -18.32 0.03 -12.52
C ILE A 182 -18.35 0.02 -11.00
N THR A 183 -17.28 -0.47 -10.34
CA THR A 183 -17.20 -0.50 -8.87
C THR A 183 -17.22 0.90 -8.26
N PHE A 184 -16.62 1.91 -8.89
CA PHE A 184 -16.75 3.31 -8.49
C PHE A 184 -18.16 3.86 -8.72
N GLY A 185 -18.85 3.43 -9.78
CA GLY A 185 -20.27 3.73 -10.00
C GLY A 185 -21.13 3.19 -8.85
N VAL A 186 -20.89 1.93 -8.43
CA VAL A 186 -21.56 1.33 -7.27
C VAL A 186 -21.22 2.09 -5.97
N LEU A 187 -19.95 2.47 -5.75
CA LEU A 187 -19.57 3.30 -4.61
C LEU A 187 -20.32 4.63 -4.60
N THR A 188 -20.44 5.29 -5.75
CA THR A 188 -21.17 6.56 -5.90
C THR A 188 -22.64 6.38 -5.52
N ILE A 189 -23.31 5.33 -6.04
CA ILE A 189 -24.72 5.03 -5.74
C ILE A 189 -24.92 4.75 -4.23
N LEU A 190 -24.02 3.98 -3.62
CA LEU A 190 -24.10 3.64 -2.20
C LEU A 190 -23.70 4.80 -1.27
N THR A 191 -22.90 5.75 -1.75
CA THR A 191 -22.54 6.96 -0.98
C THR A 191 -23.63 8.04 -1.08
N PHE A 192 -24.44 8.04 -2.14
CA PHE A 192 -25.48 9.04 -2.36
C PHE A 192 -26.53 9.14 -1.25
N PRO A 193 -27.05 8.05 -0.64
CA PRO A 193 -28.05 8.12 0.40
C PRO A 193 -27.50 8.43 1.81
N LEU A 194 -26.18 8.61 1.97
CA LEU A 194 -25.60 8.93 3.28
C LEU A 194 -26.06 10.31 3.75
N SER A 195 -26.17 10.49 5.06
CA SER A 195 -26.45 11.79 5.67
C SER A 195 -25.30 12.79 5.43
N ALA A 196 -25.63 14.07 5.41
CA ALA A 196 -24.64 15.13 5.32
C ALA A 196 -23.65 15.05 6.50
N MET A 197 -22.35 15.21 6.18
CA MET A 197 -21.27 15.17 7.16
C MET A 197 -20.55 16.52 7.18
N PRO A 198 -21.18 17.55 7.78
CA PRO A 198 -20.67 18.91 7.72
C PRO A 198 -19.26 19.02 8.31
N ALA A 199 -18.55 20.05 7.87
CA ALA A 199 -17.24 20.39 8.35
C ALA A 199 -17.21 20.59 9.87
N ALA A 200 -16.12 20.23 10.52
CA ALA A 200 -15.88 20.65 11.91
C ALA A 200 -15.41 22.10 11.91
N ALA A 201 -15.98 22.91 12.82
CA ALA A 201 -15.76 24.36 12.85
C ALA A 201 -14.35 24.81 13.31
N GLU A 202 -13.37 23.94 13.43
CA GLU A 202 -12.04 24.25 13.94
C GLU A 202 -10.94 24.19 12.88
N HIS A 203 -10.11 25.23 12.93
CA HIS A 203 -9.05 25.59 12.00
C HIS A 203 -7.82 24.68 12.05
N ALA A 204 -7.51 23.99 10.98
CA ALA A 204 -6.27 23.21 10.86
C ALA A 204 -5.61 23.36 9.47
N GLY A 205 -5.27 24.57 9.04
CA GLY A 205 -4.75 24.81 7.69
C GLY A 205 -3.27 25.21 7.57
N THR A 206 -2.64 25.74 8.61
CA THR A 206 -1.30 26.35 8.49
C THR A 206 -0.18 25.60 9.23
N ALA A 207 -0.52 24.61 10.02
CA ALA A 207 0.43 23.88 10.87
C ALA A 207 1.12 22.68 10.17
N MET A 208 0.60 22.18 9.06
CA MET A 208 1.01 20.90 8.50
C MET A 208 2.45 20.88 7.97
N PHE A 209 2.86 21.86 7.17
CA PHE A 209 4.24 21.89 6.67
C PHE A 209 5.25 22.12 7.81
N ARG A 210 4.88 22.95 8.81
CA ARG A 210 5.69 23.11 10.03
C ARG A 210 5.75 21.82 10.82
N ALA A 211 4.62 21.11 10.98
CA ALA A 211 4.56 19.85 11.67
C ALA A 211 5.44 18.76 11.02
N ILE A 212 5.48 18.71 9.68
CA ILE A 212 6.40 17.82 8.94
C ILE A 212 7.85 18.19 9.19
N GLY A 213 8.20 19.50 9.13
CA GLY A 213 9.55 19.99 9.42
C GLY A 213 10.00 19.68 10.84
N ASP A 214 9.14 19.90 11.83
CA ASP A 214 9.42 19.60 13.24
C ASP A 214 9.54 18.10 13.46
N GLY A 215 8.68 17.29 12.82
CA GLY A 215 8.77 15.84 12.84
C GLY A 215 10.09 15.33 12.27
N PHE A 216 10.55 15.88 11.14
CA PHE A 216 11.83 15.51 10.53
C PHE A 216 13.01 15.87 11.44
N ARG A 217 12.96 17.05 12.11
CA ARG A 217 13.96 17.46 13.11
C ARG A 217 13.97 16.49 14.30
N TYR A 218 12.79 16.07 14.76
CA TYR A 218 12.65 15.08 15.83
C TYR A 218 13.26 13.74 15.44
N VAL A 219 12.94 13.21 14.24
CA VAL A 219 13.54 11.96 13.72
C VAL A 219 15.07 12.07 13.72
N ARG A 220 15.60 13.20 13.24
CA ARG A 220 17.05 13.41 13.16
C ARG A 220 17.74 13.45 14.54
N SER A 221 17.03 13.88 15.59
CA SER A 221 17.57 13.99 16.96
C SER A 221 17.39 12.70 17.79
N HIS A 222 16.53 11.76 17.37
CA HIS A 222 16.20 10.54 18.11
C HIS A 222 16.69 9.28 17.40
N ALA A 223 17.80 8.73 17.88
CA ALA A 223 18.50 7.59 17.26
C ALA A 223 17.61 6.35 17.04
N VAL A 224 16.69 6.05 17.97
CA VAL A 224 15.76 4.91 17.87
C VAL A 224 14.75 5.12 16.74
N VAL A 225 14.13 6.31 16.68
CA VAL A 225 13.15 6.67 15.66
C VAL A 225 13.81 6.67 14.28
N GLN A 226 15.03 7.22 14.20
CA GLN A 226 15.82 7.21 12.97
C GLN A 226 16.14 5.78 12.51
N ALA A 227 16.54 4.89 13.42
CA ALA A 227 16.85 3.50 13.08
C ALA A 227 15.60 2.76 12.53
N VAL A 228 14.41 2.97 13.14
CA VAL A 228 13.15 2.40 12.65
C VAL A 228 12.89 2.81 11.22
N TYR A 229 12.97 4.11 10.90
CA TYR A 229 12.70 4.59 9.54
C TYR A 229 13.75 4.16 8.52
N LEU A 230 15.03 4.11 8.91
CA LEU A 230 16.08 3.65 8.00
C LEU A 230 15.96 2.17 7.65
N VAL A 231 15.58 1.34 8.62
CA VAL A 231 15.31 -0.09 8.38
C VAL A 231 14.09 -0.27 7.48
N ASP A 232 13.04 0.53 7.72
CA ASP A 232 11.82 0.52 6.92
C ASP A 232 12.11 0.93 5.47
N LEU A 233 12.78 2.06 5.29
CA LEU A 233 13.16 2.56 3.98
C LEU A 233 14.08 1.57 3.23
N ASN A 234 15.07 0.98 3.93
CA ASN A 234 15.95 -0.04 3.36
C ASN A 234 15.14 -1.25 2.84
N ALA A 235 14.19 -1.75 3.63
CA ALA A 235 13.33 -2.86 3.22
C ALA A 235 12.40 -2.49 2.05
N MET A 236 11.83 -1.28 2.05
CA MET A 236 10.91 -0.84 1.01
C MET A 236 11.61 -0.49 -0.31
N VAL A 237 12.82 0.06 -0.25
CA VAL A 237 13.57 0.43 -1.47
C VAL A 237 14.20 -0.81 -2.10
N PHE A 238 14.83 -1.68 -1.31
CA PHE A 238 15.59 -2.80 -1.86
C PHE A 238 14.89 -4.16 -1.74
N GLY A 239 13.87 -4.27 -0.89
CA GLY A 239 13.29 -5.56 -0.51
C GLY A 239 12.03 -5.97 -1.29
N LEU A 240 11.42 -5.12 -2.14
CA LEU A 240 10.21 -5.50 -2.87
C LEU A 240 10.10 -4.80 -4.24
N PRO A 241 10.75 -5.34 -5.28
CA PRO A 241 10.81 -4.75 -6.61
C PRO A 241 9.52 -5.00 -7.41
N ARG A 242 8.39 -4.37 -7.05
CA ARG A 242 7.10 -4.59 -7.71
C ARG A 242 7.09 -4.18 -9.18
N ALA A 243 7.90 -3.19 -9.54
CA ALA A 243 8.05 -2.75 -10.93
C ALA A 243 8.59 -3.85 -11.86
N LEU A 244 9.27 -4.86 -11.30
CA LEU A 244 9.82 -5.98 -12.06
C LEU A 244 8.83 -7.15 -12.23
N PHE A 245 7.72 -7.19 -11.50
CA PHE A 245 6.78 -8.31 -11.57
C PHE A 245 6.23 -8.58 -12.97
N PRO A 246 5.90 -7.56 -13.81
CA PRO A 246 5.53 -7.82 -15.20
C PRO A 246 6.64 -8.51 -16.00
N ALA A 247 7.89 -8.05 -15.87
CA ALA A 247 9.04 -8.67 -16.50
C ALA A 247 9.23 -10.12 -16.03
N VAL A 248 9.21 -10.36 -14.71
CA VAL A 248 9.33 -11.70 -14.13
C VAL A 248 8.26 -12.64 -14.66
N ALA A 249 6.98 -12.19 -14.67
CA ALA A 249 5.86 -13.02 -15.12
C ALA A 249 5.96 -13.38 -16.61
N LEU A 250 6.39 -12.44 -17.44
CA LEU A 250 6.39 -12.61 -18.90
C LEU A 250 7.70 -13.21 -19.43
N THR A 251 8.84 -12.79 -18.90
CA THR A 251 10.15 -13.19 -19.45
C THR A 251 10.85 -14.29 -18.65
N LEU A 252 10.79 -14.26 -17.30
CA LEU A 252 11.46 -15.24 -16.45
C LEU A 252 10.65 -16.51 -16.27
N TYR A 253 9.35 -16.34 -15.96
CA TYR A 253 8.45 -17.47 -15.70
C TYR A 253 7.61 -17.91 -16.90
N HIS A 254 7.60 -17.12 -17.98
CA HIS A 254 6.77 -17.37 -19.19
C HIS A 254 5.30 -17.70 -18.88
N GLY A 255 4.80 -17.22 -17.75
CA GLY A 255 3.49 -17.59 -17.18
C GLY A 255 2.37 -16.59 -17.49
N GLY A 256 2.68 -15.46 -18.13
CA GLY A 256 1.69 -14.49 -18.57
C GLY A 256 0.97 -13.72 -17.44
N PRO A 257 -0.20 -13.11 -17.75
CA PRO A 257 -0.91 -12.26 -16.79
C PRO A 257 -1.41 -12.98 -15.53
N ARG A 258 -1.74 -14.27 -15.62
CA ARG A 258 -2.14 -15.07 -14.45
C ARG A 258 -1.02 -15.15 -13.42
N THR A 259 0.18 -15.43 -13.88
CA THR A 259 1.36 -15.46 -13.02
C THR A 259 1.64 -14.09 -12.42
N LEU A 260 1.47 -13.00 -13.19
CA LEU A 260 1.59 -11.65 -12.67
C LEU A 260 0.61 -11.38 -11.51
N GLY A 261 -0.66 -11.75 -11.67
CA GLY A 261 -1.67 -11.61 -10.61
C GLY A 261 -1.28 -12.36 -9.34
N LEU A 262 -0.74 -13.59 -9.48
CA LEU A 262 -0.24 -14.38 -8.35
C LEU A 262 0.99 -13.75 -7.69
N LEU A 263 1.92 -13.18 -8.46
CA LEU A 263 3.09 -12.47 -7.91
C LEU A 263 2.68 -11.27 -7.05
N TYR A 264 1.67 -10.49 -7.48
CA TYR A 264 1.13 -9.38 -6.68
C TYR A 264 0.33 -9.86 -5.45
N ALA A 265 -0.36 -10.99 -5.53
CA ALA A 265 -1.17 -11.53 -4.44
C ALA A 265 -0.34 -12.24 -3.36
N ALA A 266 0.79 -12.86 -3.73
CA ALA A 266 1.58 -13.72 -2.85
C ALA A 266 2.11 -13.02 -1.58
N PRO A 267 2.66 -11.79 -1.62
CA PRO A 267 3.06 -11.09 -0.40
C PRO A 267 1.88 -10.85 0.54
N GLY A 268 0.72 -10.45 0.00
CA GLY A 268 -0.51 -10.25 0.78
C GLY A 268 -1.01 -11.53 1.43
N ALA A 269 -0.94 -12.66 0.73
CA ALA A 269 -1.31 -13.97 1.28
C ALA A 269 -0.40 -14.37 2.44
N GLY A 270 0.92 -14.21 2.29
CA GLY A 270 1.89 -14.43 3.35
C GLY A 270 1.66 -13.52 4.56
N ALA A 271 1.35 -12.24 4.31
CA ALA A 271 1.01 -11.27 5.34
C ALA A 271 -0.24 -11.68 6.13
N LEU A 272 -1.30 -12.12 5.46
CA LEU A 272 -2.52 -12.60 6.11
C LEU A 272 -2.27 -13.84 6.98
N LEU A 273 -1.55 -14.82 6.48
CA LEU A 273 -1.21 -16.04 7.23
C LEU A 273 -0.41 -15.67 8.49
N MET A 274 0.56 -14.78 8.37
CA MET A 274 1.38 -14.36 9.51
C MET A 274 0.57 -13.53 10.52
N ALA A 275 -0.33 -12.64 10.07
CA ALA A 275 -1.13 -11.80 10.96
C ALA A 275 -1.95 -12.62 11.98
N VAL A 276 -2.40 -13.83 11.62
CA VAL A 276 -3.15 -14.72 12.51
C VAL A 276 -2.28 -15.23 13.67
N VAL A 277 -0.97 -15.38 13.45
CA VAL A 277 -0.05 -15.97 14.44
C VAL A 277 0.85 -14.95 15.14
N THR A 278 0.63 -13.66 14.98
CA THR A 278 1.48 -12.59 15.55
C THR A 278 1.42 -12.44 17.09
N GLY A 279 0.50 -13.11 17.77
CA GLY A 279 0.31 -12.98 19.23
C GLY A 279 1.57 -13.22 20.08
N TRP A 280 2.49 -14.07 19.61
CA TRP A 280 3.76 -14.32 20.29
C TRP A 280 4.72 -13.12 20.31
N ILE A 281 4.57 -12.17 19.37
CA ILE A 281 5.43 -10.99 19.22
C ILE A 281 5.39 -10.12 20.49
N ALA A 282 4.24 -10.06 21.17
CA ALA A 282 4.09 -9.30 22.41
C ALA A 282 5.03 -9.75 23.53
N HIS A 283 5.53 -10.99 23.49
CA HIS A 283 6.40 -11.56 24.51
C HIS A 283 7.91 -11.41 24.20
N VAL A 284 8.26 -10.80 23.06
CA VAL A 284 9.64 -10.66 22.62
C VAL A 284 10.31 -9.49 23.33
N ARG A 285 11.31 -9.78 24.16
CA ARG A 285 12.08 -8.78 24.92
C ARG A 285 13.01 -7.94 24.04
N ARG A 286 13.67 -8.57 23.04
CA ARG A 286 14.67 -7.92 22.15
C ARG A 286 14.07 -7.60 20.80
N GLN A 287 13.11 -6.69 20.79
CA GLN A 287 12.35 -6.34 19.58
C GLN A 287 13.23 -5.84 18.43
N GLY A 288 14.25 -5.02 18.72
CA GLY A 288 15.18 -4.52 17.70
C GLY A 288 15.93 -5.64 16.98
N ARG A 289 16.44 -6.68 17.70
CA ARG A 289 17.11 -7.83 17.09
C ARG A 289 16.16 -8.62 16.18
N LEU A 290 14.91 -8.80 16.63
CA LEU A 290 13.93 -9.52 15.82
C LEU A 290 13.61 -8.74 14.55
N VAL A 291 13.48 -7.39 14.61
CA VAL A 291 13.33 -6.55 13.41
C VAL A 291 14.48 -6.79 12.42
N ALA A 292 15.74 -6.81 12.91
CA ALA A 292 16.88 -7.08 12.06
C ALA A 292 16.79 -8.46 11.39
N LEU A 293 16.50 -9.51 12.16
CA LEU A 293 16.42 -10.88 11.65
C LEU A 293 15.32 -11.04 10.60
N VAL A 294 14.13 -10.47 10.84
CA VAL A 294 13.02 -10.60 9.89
C VAL A 294 13.26 -9.78 8.61
N VAL A 295 13.90 -8.60 8.69
CA VAL A 295 14.24 -7.82 7.49
C VAL A 295 15.39 -8.46 6.72
N MET A 296 16.36 -9.07 7.39
CA MET A 296 17.39 -9.89 6.72
C MET A 296 16.78 -11.12 6.06
N ALA A 297 15.82 -11.81 6.70
CA ALA A 297 15.12 -12.94 6.11
C ALA A 297 14.28 -12.51 4.89
N TRP A 298 13.66 -11.32 4.95
CA TRP A 298 13.00 -10.70 3.80
C TRP A 298 13.96 -10.50 2.64
N GLY A 299 15.11 -9.82 2.87
CA GLY A 299 16.13 -9.60 1.84
C GLY A 299 16.68 -10.91 1.25
N ALA A 300 16.96 -11.91 2.09
CA ALA A 300 17.38 -13.23 1.65
C ALA A 300 16.32 -13.94 0.79
N SER A 301 15.05 -13.84 1.19
CA SER A 301 13.92 -14.38 0.42
C SER A 301 13.79 -13.72 -0.95
N MET A 302 14.02 -12.40 -1.04
CA MET A 302 14.03 -11.68 -2.31
C MET A 302 15.24 -12.04 -3.18
N ALA A 303 16.42 -12.18 -2.60
CA ALA A 303 17.58 -12.66 -3.36
C ALA A 303 17.34 -14.07 -3.93
N LEU A 304 16.73 -14.95 -3.14
CA LEU A 304 16.34 -16.29 -3.60
C LEU A 304 15.26 -16.21 -4.71
N PHE A 305 14.26 -15.33 -4.57
CA PHE A 305 13.25 -15.10 -5.59
C PHE A 305 13.84 -14.76 -6.95
N GLY A 306 14.90 -13.92 -7.00
CA GLY A 306 15.58 -13.57 -8.25
C GLY A 306 16.41 -14.70 -8.87
N LEU A 307 16.76 -15.74 -8.10
CA LEU A 307 17.54 -16.88 -8.60
C LEU A 307 16.64 -18.06 -9.06
N VAL A 308 15.36 -18.05 -8.70
CA VAL A 308 14.46 -19.18 -8.92
C VAL A 308 13.65 -18.99 -10.19
N HIS A 309 13.65 -20.01 -11.06
CA HIS A 309 12.90 -20.05 -12.32
C HIS A 309 11.59 -20.86 -12.22
N VAL A 310 11.22 -21.34 -11.02
CA VAL A 310 10.00 -22.10 -10.77
C VAL A 310 8.99 -21.18 -10.09
N VAL A 311 7.84 -20.93 -10.75
CA VAL A 311 6.77 -20.03 -10.28
C VAL A 311 6.38 -20.33 -8.83
N PHE A 312 6.14 -21.62 -8.50
CA PHE A 312 5.68 -22.01 -7.17
C PHE A 312 6.67 -21.63 -6.06
N VAL A 313 7.96 -21.84 -6.28
CA VAL A 313 9.01 -21.45 -5.32
C VAL A 313 9.11 -19.93 -5.22
N GLY A 314 8.99 -19.22 -6.34
CA GLY A 314 8.93 -17.76 -6.36
C GLY A 314 7.77 -17.20 -5.55
N LEU A 315 6.58 -17.81 -5.67
CA LEU A 315 5.40 -17.42 -4.87
C LEU A 315 5.62 -17.67 -3.36
N ILE A 316 6.29 -18.76 -2.99
CA ILE A 316 6.67 -19.03 -1.60
C ILE A 316 7.64 -17.95 -1.09
N CYS A 317 8.66 -17.60 -1.87
CA CYS A 317 9.60 -16.53 -1.50
C CYS A 317 8.86 -15.20 -1.25
N LEU A 318 7.96 -14.80 -2.15
CA LEU A 318 7.14 -13.61 -1.99
C LEU A 318 6.20 -13.69 -0.78
N GLY A 319 5.60 -14.86 -0.52
CA GLY A 319 4.79 -15.11 0.65
C GLY A 319 5.59 -14.98 1.95
N VAL A 320 6.80 -15.54 1.99
CA VAL A 320 7.72 -15.38 3.14
C VAL A 320 8.07 -13.90 3.35
N ALA A 321 8.38 -13.16 2.27
CA ALA A 321 8.66 -11.74 2.37
C ALA A 321 7.48 -10.96 2.96
N GLY A 322 6.25 -11.23 2.52
CA GLY A 322 5.04 -10.60 3.08
C GLY A 322 4.81 -10.98 4.55
N ALA A 323 5.09 -12.22 4.94
CA ALA A 323 5.04 -12.65 6.34
C ALA A 323 6.06 -11.90 7.21
N MET A 324 7.31 -11.73 6.72
CA MET A 324 8.35 -10.97 7.41
C MET A 324 8.00 -9.48 7.52
N ASP A 325 7.36 -8.90 6.50
CA ASP A 325 6.88 -7.51 6.53
C ASP A 325 5.90 -7.26 7.68
N VAL A 326 4.93 -8.15 7.89
CA VAL A 326 3.96 -8.02 9.00
C VAL A 326 4.66 -8.05 10.35
N ILE A 327 5.55 -9.01 10.58
CA ILE A 327 6.31 -9.09 11.84
C ILE A 327 7.11 -7.80 12.05
N SER A 328 7.83 -7.38 11.02
CA SER A 328 8.64 -6.15 11.05
C SER A 328 7.78 -4.92 11.33
N THR A 329 6.64 -4.78 10.67
CA THR A 329 5.72 -3.65 10.83
C THR A 329 5.13 -3.58 12.24
N VAL A 330 4.69 -4.70 12.81
CA VAL A 330 4.17 -4.76 14.18
C VAL A 330 5.24 -4.32 15.18
N LEU A 331 6.45 -4.88 15.07
CA LEU A 331 7.56 -4.54 15.96
C LEU A 331 7.99 -3.08 15.83
N ARG A 332 8.16 -2.57 14.60
CA ARG A 332 8.55 -1.19 14.35
C ARG A 332 7.53 -0.21 14.90
N ASN A 333 6.24 -0.47 14.68
CA ASN A 333 5.16 0.36 15.23
C ASN A 333 5.19 0.34 16.77
N THR A 334 5.40 -0.82 17.40
CA THR A 334 5.49 -0.92 18.86
C THR A 334 6.69 -0.14 19.39
N ILE A 335 7.88 -0.30 18.80
CA ILE A 335 9.09 0.44 19.19
C ILE A 335 8.87 1.95 19.02
N LEU A 336 8.26 2.36 17.91
CA LEU A 336 8.02 3.75 17.59
C LEU A 336 7.05 4.39 18.59
N GLN A 337 5.91 3.74 18.89
CA GLN A 337 4.94 4.22 19.86
C GLN A 337 5.52 4.36 21.27
N ASN A 338 6.42 3.45 21.67
CA ASN A 338 7.09 3.51 22.96
C ASN A 338 8.26 4.52 23.02
N ALA A 339 8.76 4.96 21.87
CA ALA A 339 9.89 5.90 21.78
C ALA A 339 9.46 7.36 21.63
N ILE A 340 8.20 7.62 21.31
CA ILE A 340 7.68 8.95 20.97
C ILE A 340 6.84 9.49 22.14
N THR A 341 7.05 10.76 22.50
CA THR A 341 6.18 11.47 23.43
C THR A 341 4.85 11.84 22.75
N ASP A 342 3.78 11.95 23.55
CA ASP A 342 2.43 12.23 23.03
C ASP A 342 2.36 13.48 22.15
N GLU A 343 3.15 14.51 22.48
CA GLU A 343 3.23 15.77 21.73
C GLU A 343 3.70 15.59 20.27
N PHE A 344 4.60 14.64 20.00
CA PHE A 344 5.14 14.39 18.66
C PHE A 344 4.45 13.27 17.90
N ARG A 345 3.49 12.58 18.49
CA ARG A 345 2.84 11.40 17.92
C ARG A 345 2.17 11.68 16.57
N SER A 346 1.44 12.80 16.45
CA SER A 346 0.79 13.19 15.19
C SER A 346 1.80 13.57 14.09
N ARG A 347 2.88 14.30 14.46
CA ARG A 347 3.94 14.73 13.53
C ARG A 347 4.71 13.52 12.97
N ILE A 348 5.00 12.56 13.84
CA ILE A 348 5.69 11.31 13.46
C ILE A 348 4.79 10.40 12.61
N SER A 349 3.49 10.35 12.89
CA SER A 349 2.54 9.62 12.04
C SER A 349 2.50 10.16 10.60
N SER A 350 2.65 11.46 10.41
CA SER A 350 2.74 12.06 9.07
C SER A 350 4.01 11.63 8.32
N ILE A 351 5.15 11.55 9.02
CA ILE A 351 6.39 11.02 8.44
C ILE A 351 6.26 9.54 8.11
N GLN A 352 5.66 8.75 9.01
CA GLN A 352 5.37 7.33 8.77
C GLN A 352 4.57 7.15 7.48
N MET A 353 3.52 7.94 7.30
CA MET A 353 2.70 7.92 6.07
C MET A 353 3.54 8.23 4.83
N ALA A 354 4.42 9.25 4.90
CA ALA A 354 5.30 9.61 3.79
C ALA A 354 6.29 8.49 3.45
N VAL A 355 6.89 7.83 4.46
CA VAL A 355 7.84 6.73 4.26
C VAL A 355 7.12 5.51 3.68
N VAL A 356 5.99 5.10 4.25
CA VAL A 356 5.22 3.93 3.80
C VAL A 356 4.65 4.13 2.39
N THR A 357 4.29 5.37 2.04
CA THR A 357 3.75 5.70 0.71
C THR A 357 4.85 5.90 -0.33
N GLY A 358 5.93 6.57 0.04
CA GLY A 358 7.03 6.93 -0.86
C GLY A 358 8.07 5.83 -1.03
N GLY A 359 8.38 5.10 0.03
CA GLY A 359 9.42 4.06 0.03
C GLY A 359 9.27 3.02 -1.09
N PRO A 360 8.11 2.37 -1.23
CA PRO A 360 7.90 1.38 -2.30
C PRO A 360 8.05 1.96 -3.70
N ARG A 361 7.64 3.22 -3.92
CA ARG A 361 7.77 3.89 -5.23
C ARG A 361 9.21 4.23 -5.58
N LEU A 362 10.02 4.58 -4.59
CA LEU A 362 11.47 4.73 -4.76
C LEU A 362 12.12 3.38 -5.09
N GLY A 363 11.66 2.30 -4.45
CA GLY A 363 12.11 0.95 -4.76
C GLY A 363 11.72 0.48 -6.17
N ASP A 364 10.53 0.86 -6.64
CA ASP A 364 10.09 0.60 -8.01
C ASP A 364 11.02 1.29 -9.04
N VAL A 365 11.45 2.51 -8.76
CA VAL A 365 12.41 3.23 -9.64
C VAL A 365 13.79 2.62 -9.55
N GLU A 366 14.29 2.39 -8.34
CA GLU A 366 15.61 1.78 -8.13
C GLU A 366 15.71 0.46 -8.89
N SER A 367 14.77 -0.45 -8.65
CA SER A 367 14.75 -1.76 -9.30
C SER A 367 14.58 -1.67 -10.81
N GLY A 368 13.72 -0.74 -11.29
CA GLY A 368 13.55 -0.48 -12.73
C GLY A 368 14.81 0.06 -13.40
N VAL A 369 15.53 0.97 -12.74
CA VAL A 369 16.82 1.52 -13.23
C VAL A 369 17.88 0.42 -13.27
N VAL A 370 18.06 -0.34 -12.18
CA VAL A 370 19.05 -1.42 -12.13
C VAL A 370 18.74 -2.47 -13.20
N ALA A 371 17.49 -2.88 -13.36
CA ALA A 371 17.10 -3.85 -14.37
C ALA A 371 17.33 -3.36 -15.81
N ASN A 372 17.18 -2.05 -16.06
CA ASN A 372 17.40 -1.46 -17.38
C ASN A 372 18.88 -1.48 -17.81
N PHE A 373 19.80 -1.34 -16.86
CA PHE A 373 21.25 -1.37 -17.13
C PHE A 373 21.87 -2.76 -16.98
N THR A 374 21.15 -3.73 -16.42
CA THR A 374 21.67 -5.08 -16.18
C THR A 374 20.67 -6.14 -16.65
N SER A 375 20.00 -6.81 -15.71
CA SER A 375 18.91 -7.74 -15.97
C SER A 375 17.87 -7.70 -14.83
N THR A 376 16.66 -8.21 -15.11
CA THR A 376 15.60 -8.34 -14.11
C THR A 376 16.06 -9.19 -12.92
N GLU A 377 16.72 -10.31 -13.18
CA GLU A 377 17.25 -11.23 -12.15
C GLU A 377 18.30 -10.55 -11.29
N PHE A 378 19.29 -9.90 -11.94
CA PHE A 378 20.35 -9.17 -11.22
C PHE A 378 19.77 -8.08 -10.32
N SER A 379 18.80 -7.31 -10.81
CA SER A 379 18.15 -6.26 -10.02
C SER A 379 17.47 -6.83 -8.76
N ILE A 380 16.73 -7.94 -8.89
CA ILE A 380 16.07 -8.59 -7.76
C ILE A 380 17.09 -9.12 -6.75
N VAL A 381 18.12 -9.83 -7.25
CA VAL A 381 19.15 -10.43 -6.38
C VAL A 381 19.96 -9.35 -5.67
N SER A 382 20.43 -8.34 -6.40
CA SER A 382 21.20 -7.24 -5.83
C SER A 382 20.37 -6.41 -4.82
N GLY A 383 19.09 -6.18 -5.10
CA GLY A 383 18.16 -5.54 -4.17
C GLY A 383 17.99 -6.36 -2.88
N GLY A 384 17.76 -7.68 -3.00
CA GLY A 384 17.68 -8.57 -1.83
C GLY A 384 18.95 -8.57 -1.00
N ILE A 385 20.13 -8.63 -1.63
CA ILE A 385 21.43 -8.53 -0.96
C ILE A 385 21.61 -7.14 -0.33
N ALA A 386 21.27 -6.06 -1.02
CA ALA A 386 21.35 -4.70 -0.49
C ALA A 386 20.45 -4.52 0.74
N CYS A 387 19.24 -5.08 0.70
CA CYS A 387 18.34 -5.10 1.85
C CYS A 387 19.00 -5.81 3.04
N PHE A 388 19.57 -6.99 2.84
CA PHE A 388 20.23 -7.78 3.87
C PHE A 388 21.46 -7.06 4.45
N VAL A 389 22.37 -6.60 3.57
CA VAL A 389 23.60 -5.90 3.95
C VAL A 389 23.28 -4.55 4.60
N GLY A 390 22.29 -3.84 4.10
CA GLY A 390 21.84 -2.58 4.68
C GLY A 390 21.43 -2.73 6.15
N VAL A 391 20.76 -3.81 6.52
CA VAL A 391 20.46 -4.10 7.93
C VAL A 391 21.74 -4.36 8.74
N LEU A 392 22.70 -5.12 8.22
CA LEU A 392 23.97 -5.35 8.90
C LEU A 392 24.75 -4.04 9.16
N VAL A 393 24.77 -3.15 8.16
CA VAL A 393 25.38 -1.83 8.30
C VAL A 393 24.65 -1.00 9.36
N LEU A 394 23.32 -0.99 9.34
CA LEU A 394 22.51 -0.27 10.33
C LEU A 394 22.72 -0.85 11.74
N MET A 395 22.81 -2.17 11.88
CA MET A 395 23.12 -2.82 13.18
C MET A 395 24.47 -2.35 13.75
N ARG A 396 25.49 -2.21 12.88
CA ARG A 396 26.80 -1.75 13.33
C ARG A 396 26.81 -0.24 13.64
N TRP A 397 26.03 0.53 12.90
CA TRP A 397 25.96 1.99 13.09
C TRP A 397 25.12 2.42 14.30
N ARG A 398 24.07 1.67 14.64
CA ARG A 398 23.15 1.98 15.75
C ARG A 398 22.99 0.80 16.75
N PRO A 399 24.07 0.38 17.42
CA PRO A 399 24.03 -0.80 18.28
C PRO A 399 23.06 -0.69 19.47
N THR A 400 22.78 0.54 19.93
CA THR A 400 21.83 0.82 21.02
C THR A 400 20.39 0.44 20.67
N PHE A 401 19.99 0.54 19.41
CA PHE A 401 18.66 0.15 18.95
C PHE A 401 18.43 -1.37 19.04
N TRP A 402 19.42 -2.14 18.57
CA TRP A 402 19.33 -3.61 18.49
C TRP A 402 19.44 -4.31 19.82
N ASN A 403 20.15 -3.68 20.77
CA ASN A 403 20.37 -4.22 22.11
C ASN A 403 19.32 -3.74 23.13
N ARG A 404 18.41 -2.86 22.74
CA ARG A 404 17.38 -2.35 23.64
C ARG A 404 16.39 -3.47 23.99
N GLU A 405 16.29 -3.74 25.28
CA GLU A 405 15.21 -4.57 25.82
C GLU A 405 14.03 -3.65 26.14
N VAL A 406 12.84 -4.05 25.71
CA VAL A 406 11.58 -3.40 26.13
C VAL A 406 11.18 -4.10 27.43
N ILE A 407 11.12 -3.32 28.50
CA ILE A 407 10.69 -3.74 29.83
C ILE A 407 9.19 -3.93 29.84
#